data_6dd3c914469064d44a6c7ceefca24400
#
_entry.id   6dd3c914469064d44a6c7ceefca24400
#
_cell.length_a   1.000
_cell.length_b   1.000
_cell.length_c   1.000
_cell.angle_alpha   90.00
_cell.angle_beta   90.00
_cell.angle_gamma   90.00
#
_symmetry.space_group_name_H-M   'P 1'
#
loop_
_entity.id
_entity.type
_entity.pdbx_description
1 polymer ?
#
loop_
_entity_poly.entity_id
_entity_poly.type
_entity_poly.pdbx_seq_one_letter_code
_entity_poly.pdbx_strand_id
1 'polypeptide(L)'
;MRDTIILAGGYDLDRMGASAVRALGLAALFERCGYKTLILGKFGAVPAPDAQLERTITGITCRDIRQPVAGGPFPSYTSSAAPLAAAAELIGIDRVKAISAYNYPALGAWAMIRYCRQVGICPILDCTEWQIWEGRKVLRNLWRLAGIEARMRLLTRMAGNVICASTWFEKRLEGVNTVVLPFALDTSREEWRRSPCDTGQERVRRFVYSGSPGLGLVKDRMQPIIEAFAILRKEGRAFECTIIGISRDEYLQIVPRHAPLVDQLSHSLTFLGRVTHCRSLEIVRNCDFVIFFRKPDRVANTGFATKFVEAATLGVPIITNSTSDIGRYLEDGVNGFLADGPNTHQVTAAIRRGLELAPDDFVRMVSAARKRNLFDICMWTKPAASFLGRLRV
;
A
#
# COMPACT_ATOMS: atom_id res chain seq x y z
N MET A 1 -12.18 20.56 -23.62
CA MET A 1 -11.29 20.74 -22.44
C MET A 1 -10.90 19.36 -21.94
N ARG A 2 -9.63 19.10 -21.71
CA ARG A 2 -9.13 17.80 -21.18
C ARG A 2 -9.45 17.70 -19.68
N ASP A 3 -10.48 16.95 -19.34
CA ASP A 3 -11.07 16.87 -18.00
C ASP A 3 -10.98 15.49 -17.34
N THR A 4 -10.44 14.49 -18.03
CA THR A 4 -10.45 13.10 -17.55
C THR A 4 -9.05 12.54 -17.37
N ILE A 5 -8.83 11.80 -16.26
CA ILE A 5 -7.59 11.06 -15.97
C ILE A 5 -7.91 9.57 -15.90
N ILE A 6 -7.15 8.76 -16.63
CA ILE A 6 -7.24 7.30 -16.58
C ILE A 6 -6.17 6.77 -15.63
N LEU A 7 -6.57 5.98 -14.62
CA LEU A 7 -5.67 5.26 -13.73
C LEU A 7 -5.66 3.78 -14.11
N ALA A 8 -4.50 3.27 -14.50
CA ALA A 8 -4.40 1.91 -15.01
C ALA A 8 -3.35 1.09 -14.24
N GLY A 9 -3.68 -0.16 -13.94
CA GLY A 9 -2.75 -1.04 -13.22
C GLY A 9 -3.31 -2.43 -12.97
N GLY A 10 -2.47 -3.26 -12.36
CA GLY A 10 -2.87 -4.59 -11.89
C GLY A 10 -3.72 -4.54 -10.61
N TYR A 11 -4.60 -3.56 -10.48
CA TYR A 11 -5.48 -3.41 -9.33
C TYR A 11 -6.46 -4.58 -9.22
N ASP A 12 -6.48 -5.27 -8.08
CA ASP A 12 -7.50 -6.28 -7.77
C ASP A 12 -8.67 -5.57 -7.07
N LEU A 13 -9.65 -5.17 -7.88
CA LEU A 13 -10.78 -4.34 -7.43
C LEU A 13 -11.83 -5.14 -6.65
N ASP A 14 -11.87 -6.47 -6.79
CA ASP A 14 -12.78 -7.31 -6.00
C ASP A 14 -12.23 -7.59 -4.60
N ARG A 15 -10.93 -7.83 -4.48
CA ARG A 15 -10.29 -8.12 -3.19
C ARG A 15 -9.93 -6.88 -2.38
N MET A 16 -10.04 -5.70 -2.98
CA MET A 16 -9.71 -4.44 -2.31
C MET A 16 -8.32 -4.46 -1.64
N GLY A 17 -7.33 -5.00 -2.34
CA GLY A 17 -5.94 -5.00 -1.86
C GLY A 17 -5.32 -3.60 -1.86
N ALA A 18 -4.12 -3.46 -1.31
CA ALA A 18 -3.41 -2.18 -1.17
C ALA A 18 -3.35 -1.35 -2.46
N SER A 19 -3.19 -2.00 -3.63
CA SER A 19 -3.17 -1.32 -4.92
C SER A 19 -4.54 -0.75 -5.31
N ALA A 20 -5.63 -1.46 -5.01
CA ALA A 20 -6.99 -0.99 -5.26
C ALA A 20 -7.36 0.19 -4.35
N VAL A 21 -7.03 0.11 -3.06
CA VAL A 21 -7.20 1.21 -2.09
C VAL A 21 -6.44 2.46 -2.57
N ARG A 22 -5.19 2.28 -3.06
CA ARG A 22 -4.42 3.39 -3.63
C ARG A 22 -5.09 3.99 -4.87
N ALA A 23 -5.56 3.16 -5.80
CA ALA A 23 -6.19 3.63 -7.04
C ALA A 23 -7.46 4.44 -6.74
N LEU A 24 -8.33 3.93 -5.87
CA LEU A 24 -9.55 4.61 -5.44
C LEU A 24 -9.25 5.93 -4.72
N GLY A 25 -8.24 5.92 -3.85
CA GLY A 25 -7.80 7.14 -3.16
C GLY A 25 -7.25 8.21 -4.12
N LEU A 26 -6.41 7.82 -5.09
CA LEU A 26 -5.91 8.73 -6.13
C LEU A 26 -7.04 9.24 -7.04
N ALA A 27 -7.99 8.37 -7.41
CA ALA A 27 -9.15 8.77 -8.20
C ALA A 27 -9.98 9.84 -7.46
N ALA A 28 -10.37 9.56 -6.22
CA ALA A 28 -11.09 10.53 -5.38
C ALA A 28 -10.32 11.85 -5.19
N LEU A 29 -8.99 11.78 -5.03
CA LEU A 29 -8.12 12.95 -4.93
C LEU A 29 -8.13 13.78 -6.22
N PHE A 30 -8.05 13.13 -7.38
CA PHE A 30 -8.06 13.81 -8.68
C PHE A 30 -9.44 14.40 -9.01
N GLU A 31 -10.54 13.74 -8.61
CA GLU A 31 -11.88 14.28 -8.71
C GLU A 31 -12.05 15.55 -7.86
N ARG A 32 -11.46 15.54 -6.66
CA ARG A 32 -11.39 16.73 -5.81
C ARG A 32 -10.55 17.87 -6.42
N CYS A 33 -9.62 17.53 -7.30
CA CYS A 33 -8.88 18.52 -8.11
C CYS A 33 -9.65 18.99 -9.37
N GLY A 34 -10.89 18.53 -9.59
CA GLY A 34 -11.76 18.95 -10.71
C GLY A 34 -11.65 18.08 -11.95
N TYR A 35 -11.04 16.89 -11.87
CA TYR A 35 -10.96 15.94 -12.98
C TYR A 35 -11.97 14.80 -12.80
N LYS A 36 -12.48 14.26 -13.90
CA LYS A 36 -13.16 12.97 -13.93
C LYS A 36 -12.14 11.85 -13.91
N THR A 37 -12.49 10.70 -13.36
CA THR A 37 -11.56 9.56 -13.31
C THR A 37 -12.17 8.28 -13.85
N LEU A 38 -11.33 7.45 -14.49
CA LEU A 38 -11.64 6.08 -14.87
C LEU A 38 -10.51 5.18 -14.36
N ILE A 39 -10.87 4.15 -13.59
CA ILE A 39 -9.90 3.13 -13.15
C ILE A 39 -9.98 1.92 -14.07
N LEU A 40 -8.83 1.54 -14.64
CA LEU A 40 -8.65 0.29 -15.37
C LEU A 40 -7.94 -0.71 -14.46
N GLY A 41 -8.67 -1.70 -13.97
CA GLY A 41 -8.19 -2.72 -13.04
C GLY A 41 -8.66 -4.12 -13.41
N LYS A 42 -8.72 -5.05 -12.47
CA LYS A 42 -9.15 -6.43 -12.66
C LYS A 42 -10.35 -6.74 -11.78
N PHE A 43 -11.35 -7.40 -12.36
CA PHE A 43 -12.47 -7.97 -11.63
C PHE A 43 -12.35 -9.49 -11.63
N GLY A 44 -12.11 -10.11 -10.47
CA GLY A 44 -11.98 -11.55 -10.32
C GLY A 44 -10.74 -12.19 -10.95
N ALA A 45 -10.72 -13.51 -10.99
CA ALA A 45 -9.62 -14.31 -11.55
C ALA A 45 -9.64 -14.38 -13.08
N VAL A 46 -10.82 -14.34 -13.70
CA VAL A 46 -11.05 -14.45 -15.15
C VAL A 46 -11.71 -13.17 -15.64
N PRO A 47 -11.44 -12.68 -16.87
CA PRO A 47 -12.16 -11.55 -17.45
C PRO A 47 -13.67 -11.79 -17.40
N ALA A 48 -14.42 -10.80 -16.97
CA ALA A 48 -15.88 -10.89 -16.94
C ALA A 48 -16.45 -10.93 -18.38
N PRO A 49 -17.54 -11.66 -18.64
CA PRO A 49 -18.28 -11.54 -19.91
C PRO A 49 -18.79 -10.11 -20.11
N ASP A 50 -19.03 -9.73 -21.36
CA ASP A 50 -19.27 -8.35 -21.82
C ASP A 50 -20.24 -7.49 -20.99
N ALA A 51 -21.23 -8.10 -20.34
CA ALA A 51 -22.25 -7.38 -19.55
C ALA A 51 -21.75 -6.81 -18.20
N GLN A 52 -20.53 -7.13 -17.74
CA GLN A 52 -20.01 -6.74 -16.42
C GLN A 52 -18.62 -6.08 -16.46
N LEU A 53 -18.26 -5.52 -17.59
CA LEU A 53 -16.93 -4.92 -17.79
C LEU A 53 -16.73 -3.61 -17.04
N GLU A 54 -17.80 -2.96 -16.63
CA GLU A 54 -17.77 -1.68 -15.92
C GLU A 54 -18.59 -1.77 -14.62
N ARG A 55 -18.04 -1.22 -13.55
CA ARG A 55 -18.67 -1.12 -12.23
C ARG A 55 -18.35 0.22 -11.60
N THR A 56 -19.27 0.71 -10.80
CA THR A 56 -19.01 1.86 -9.93
C THR A 56 -18.59 1.36 -8.55
N ILE A 57 -17.38 1.72 -8.11
CA ILE A 57 -16.89 1.41 -6.78
C ILE A 57 -16.69 2.75 -6.06
N THR A 58 -17.43 2.96 -4.99
CA THR A 58 -17.36 4.18 -4.17
C THR A 58 -17.53 5.49 -4.95
N GLY A 59 -18.42 5.47 -5.96
CA GLY A 59 -18.66 6.61 -6.83
C GLY A 59 -17.72 6.72 -8.04
N ILE A 60 -16.63 5.95 -8.07
CA ILE A 60 -15.62 5.95 -9.13
C ILE A 60 -15.96 4.89 -10.18
N THR A 61 -15.92 5.26 -11.44
CA THR A 61 -16.09 4.32 -12.56
C THR A 61 -14.84 3.46 -12.71
N CYS A 62 -15.03 2.14 -12.67
CA CYS A 62 -13.98 1.14 -12.80
C CYS A 62 -14.30 0.19 -13.96
N ARG A 63 -13.29 -0.14 -14.78
CA ARG A 63 -13.44 -1.04 -15.93
C ARG A 63 -12.36 -2.12 -15.93
N ASP A 64 -12.69 -3.32 -16.43
CA ASP A 64 -11.71 -4.40 -16.52
C ASP A 64 -10.67 -4.09 -17.61
N ILE A 65 -9.39 -4.05 -17.22
CA ILE A 65 -8.26 -3.80 -18.13
C ILE A 65 -7.97 -4.97 -19.06
N ARG A 66 -8.49 -6.16 -18.75
CA ARG A 66 -8.24 -7.40 -19.51
C ARG A 66 -9.20 -7.61 -20.66
N GLN A 67 -9.95 -6.59 -21.10
CA GLN A 67 -10.82 -6.72 -22.26
C GLN A 67 -10.09 -7.39 -23.44
N PRO A 68 -10.71 -8.36 -24.10
CA PRO A 68 -10.10 -9.00 -25.24
C PRO A 68 -9.91 -7.98 -26.36
N VAL A 69 -8.67 -7.52 -26.53
CA VAL A 69 -8.24 -7.05 -27.84
C VAL A 69 -8.11 -8.33 -28.67
N ALA A 70 -8.93 -8.47 -29.69
CA ALA A 70 -9.01 -9.67 -30.51
C ALA A 70 -7.59 -10.20 -30.84
N GLY A 71 -7.28 -11.42 -30.41
CA GLY A 71 -6.23 -12.23 -31.01
C GLY A 71 -4.93 -12.49 -30.26
N GLY A 72 -4.80 -12.32 -28.94
CA GLY A 72 -3.53 -12.60 -28.26
C GLY A 72 -3.63 -13.40 -26.94
N PRO A 73 -2.68 -14.34 -26.68
CA PRO A 73 -2.70 -15.20 -25.49
C PRO A 73 -2.20 -14.53 -24.19
N PHE A 74 -1.74 -13.28 -24.22
CA PHE A 74 -1.22 -12.56 -23.05
C PHE A 74 -2.05 -11.33 -22.71
N PRO A 75 -2.17 -10.94 -21.40
CA PRO A 75 -2.82 -9.70 -21.04
C PRO A 75 -2.10 -8.53 -21.69
N SER A 76 -2.75 -7.90 -22.66
CA SER A 76 -2.16 -6.88 -23.53
C SER A 76 -1.60 -5.66 -22.80
N TYR A 77 -2.09 -5.36 -21.57
CA TYR A 77 -1.59 -4.24 -20.75
C TYR A 77 -0.14 -4.40 -20.27
N THR A 78 0.44 -5.60 -20.31
CA THR A 78 1.83 -5.83 -19.86
C THR A 78 2.88 -5.45 -20.90
N SER A 79 2.48 -5.38 -22.17
CA SER A 79 3.39 -5.15 -23.29
C SER A 79 2.88 -4.17 -24.36
N SER A 80 1.61 -3.76 -24.29
CA SER A 80 0.94 -2.94 -25.28
C SER A 80 0.17 -1.78 -24.65
N ALA A 81 -0.02 -0.69 -25.39
CA ALA A 81 -0.91 0.41 -25.01
C ALA A 81 -2.37 0.18 -25.43
N ALA A 82 -2.69 -0.91 -26.13
CA ALA A 82 -4.01 -1.13 -26.72
C ALA A 82 -5.19 -0.99 -25.74
N PRO A 83 -5.17 -1.54 -24.50
CA PRO A 83 -6.26 -1.33 -23.55
C PRO A 83 -6.43 0.13 -23.11
N LEU A 84 -5.34 0.87 -23.06
CA LEU A 84 -5.33 2.29 -22.69
C LEU A 84 -5.83 3.16 -23.85
N ALA A 85 -5.46 2.82 -25.07
CA ALA A 85 -5.96 3.45 -26.28
C ALA A 85 -7.47 3.26 -26.44
N ALA A 86 -7.96 2.03 -26.31
CA ALA A 86 -9.38 1.72 -26.35
C ALA A 86 -10.19 2.49 -25.29
N ALA A 87 -9.66 2.60 -24.06
CA ALA A 87 -10.30 3.39 -23.01
C ALA A 87 -10.28 4.90 -23.31
N ALA A 88 -9.19 5.41 -23.87
CA ALA A 88 -9.09 6.83 -24.26
C ALA A 88 -10.03 7.17 -25.42
N GLU A 89 -10.17 6.28 -26.41
CA GLU A 89 -11.11 6.41 -27.52
C GLU A 89 -12.58 6.42 -27.04
N LEU A 90 -12.91 5.50 -26.10
CA LEU A 90 -14.25 5.43 -25.50
C LEU A 90 -14.65 6.75 -24.80
N ILE A 91 -13.70 7.40 -24.10
CA ILE A 91 -13.92 8.67 -23.40
C ILE A 91 -13.93 9.85 -24.41
N GLY A 92 -13.21 9.71 -25.49
CA GLY A 92 -12.81 10.76 -26.43
C GLY A 92 -11.39 11.24 -26.09
N ILE A 93 -10.44 11.01 -27.02
CA ILE A 93 -9.00 11.31 -26.81
C ILE A 93 -8.75 12.77 -26.43
N ASP A 94 -9.52 13.70 -27.00
CA ASP A 94 -9.48 15.15 -26.76
C ASP A 94 -9.93 15.52 -25.33
N ARG A 95 -10.62 14.64 -24.62
CA ARG A 95 -11.06 14.80 -23.24
C ARG A 95 -10.05 14.23 -22.23
N VAL A 96 -9.17 13.31 -22.64
CA VAL A 96 -8.22 12.69 -21.74
C VAL A 96 -7.02 13.63 -21.49
N LYS A 97 -6.84 14.04 -20.23
CA LYS A 97 -5.71 14.86 -19.77
C LYS A 97 -4.46 14.03 -19.57
N ALA A 98 -4.58 12.90 -18.89
CA ALA A 98 -3.45 12.05 -18.52
C ALA A 98 -3.84 10.58 -18.38
N ILE A 99 -2.85 9.70 -18.57
CA ILE A 99 -2.92 8.28 -18.23
C ILE A 99 -1.86 7.99 -17.18
N SER A 100 -2.30 7.53 -15.99
CA SER A 100 -1.44 7.14 -14.88
C SER A 100 -1.30 5.62 -14.83
N ALA A 101 -0.08 5.11 -14.97
CA ALA A 101 0.23 3.68 -14.97
C ALA A 101 0.91 3.27 -13.66
N TYR A 102 0.20 2.48 -12.84
CA TYR A 102 0.66 1.99 -11.55
C TYR A 102 1.56 0.76 -11.69
N ASN A 103 2.82 0.88 -11.29
CA ASN A 103 3.80 -0.20 -11.31
C ASN A 103 3.80 -1.03 -12.60
N TYR A 104 3.50 -0.41 -13.75
CA TYR A 104 3.41 -1.09 -15.04
C TYR A 104 4.72 -1.82 -15.38
N PRO A 105 4.67 -3.00 -16.04
CA PRO A 105 5.85 -3.61 -16.65
C PRO A 105 6.52 -2.67 -17.65
N ALA A 106 7.84 -2.78 -17.80
CA ALA A 106 8.60 -1.81 -18.59
C ALA A 106 8.12 -1.67 -20.04
N LEU A 107 7.80 -2.79 -20.71
CA LEU A 107 7.30 -2.77 -22.08
C LEU A 107 5.95 -2.05 -22.19
N GLY A 108 5.01 -2.37 -21.28
CA GLY A 108 3.72 -1.69 -21.24
C GLY A 108 3.84 -0.21 -20.90
N ALA A 109 4.72 0.15 -19.96
CA ALA A 109 5.00 1.55 -19.63
C ALA A 109 5.59 2.33 -20.81
N TRP A 110 6.56 1.73 -21.52
CA TRP A 110 7.14 2.31 -22.73
C TRP A 110 6.11 2.50 -23.84
N ALA A 111 5.27 1.47 -24.10
CA ALA A 111 4.20 1.54 -25.09
C ALA A 111 3.19 2.64 -24.73
N MET A 112 2.79 2.74 -23.45
CA MET A 112 1.92 3.82 -22.96
C MET A 112 2.54 5.21 -23.20
N ILE A 113 3.81 5.41 -22.85
CA ILE A 113 4.50 6.71 -23.02
C ILE A 113 4.50 7.09 -24.50
N ARG A 114 4.82 6.15 -25.38
CA ARG A 114 4.79 6.40 -26.84
C ARG A 114 3.40 6.79 -27.33
N TYR A 115 2.39 6.00 -26.98
CA TYR A 115 1.00 6.29 -27.33
C TYR A 115 0.57 7.67 -26.83
N CYS A 116 0.79 7.97 -25.56
CA CYS A 116 0.43 9.25 -24.96
C CYS A 116 1.04 10.43 -25.73
N ARG A 117 2.33 10.35 -26.08
CA ARG A 117 3.01 11.38 -26.86
C ARG A 117 2.44 11.57 -28.28
N GLN A 118 2.06 10.46 -28.92
CA GLN A 118 1.49 10.49 -30.28
C GLN A 118 0.15 11.22 -30.32
N VAL A 119 -0.68 11.06 -29.26
CA VAL A 119 -2.03 11.66 -29.19
C VAL A 119 -2.10 12.89 -28.30
N GLY A 120 -0.96 13.36 -27.78
CA GLY A 120 -0.86 14.55 -26.94
C GLY A 120 -1.46 14.40 -25.54
N ILE A 121 -1.55 13.18 -24.98
CA ILE A 121 -1.96 12.89 -23.60
C ILE A 121 -0.72 12.90 -22.69
N CYS A 122 -0.84 13.35 -21.44
CA CYS A 122 0.28 13.36 -20.51
C CYS A 122 0.47 11.95 -19.88
N PRO A 123 1.63 11.30 -20.05
CA PRO A 123 1.92 10.05 -19.37
C PRO A 123 2.33 10.31 -17.92
N ILE A 124 1.81 9.52 -16.98
CA ILE A 124 2.20 9.54 -15.56
C ILE A 124 2.61 8.11 -15.17
N LEU A 125 3.75 7.95 -14.50
CA LEU A 125 4.10 6.70 -13.85
C LEU A 125 3.87 6.82 -12.33
N ASP A 126 2.99 5.96 -11.79
CA ASP A 126 2.80 5.80 -10.34
C ASP A 126 3.69 4.67 -9.85
N CYS A 127 4.78 5.01 -9.19
CA CYS A 127 5.85 4.10 -8.80
C CYS A 127 5.90 3.93 -7.28
N THR A 128 5.49 2.75 -6.80
CA THR A 128 5.47 2.41 -5.37
C THR A 128 6.39 1.27 -4.99
N GLU A 129 6.97 0.57 -5.96
CA GLU A 129 7.81 -0.60 -5.70
C GLU A 129 9.05 -0.61 -6.61
N TRP A 130 10.22 -0.60 -5.99
CA TRP A 130 11.50 -0.84 -6.64
C TRP A 130 12.09 -2.15 -6.13
N GLN A 131 11.57 -3.24 -6.68
CA GLN A 131 11.89 -4.59 -6.23
C GLN A 131 13.37 -4.94 -6.45
N ILE A 132 13.88 -5.85 -5.60
CA ILE A 132 15.22 -6.44 -5.67
C ILE A 132 15.11 -7.91 -6.09
N TRP A 133 16.28 -8.54 -6.24
CA TRP A 133 16.37 -9.97 -6.51
C TRP A 133 15.70 -10.81 -5.42
N GLU A 134 14.80 -11.70 -5.82
CA GLU A 134 14.14 -12.66 -4.94
C GLU A 134 14.12 -14.05 -5.60
N GLY A 135 14.79 -15.03 -4.98
CA GLY A 135 14.64 -16.45 -5.26
C GLY A 135 15.55 -17.05 -6.36
N ARG A 136 15.40 -18.38 -6.59
CA ARG A 136 16.34 -19.25 -7.34
C ARG A 136 16.24 -19.26 -8.87
N LYS A 137 15.22 -18.67 -9.49
CA LYS A 137 15.01 -18.71 -10.96
C LYS A 137 15.76 -17.58 -11.66
N VAL A 138 17.05 -17.78 -11.94
CA VAL A 138 18.01 -16.76 -12.39
C VAL A 138 17.58 -16.03 -13.65
N LEU A 139 17.34 -16.71 -14.77
CA LEU A 139 17.05 -16.06 -16.06
C LEU A 139 15.75 -15.26 -16.08
N ARG A 140 14.65 -15.84 -15.57
CA ARG A 140 13.37 -15.12 -15.51
C ARG A 140 13.41 -13.91 -14.59
N ASN A 141 14.19 -13.99 -13.51
CA ASN A 141 14.38 -12.89 -12.58
C ASN A 141 15.26 -11.78 -13.14
N LEU A 142 16.27 -12.10 -13.98
CA LEU A 142 17.11 -11.11 -14.67
C LEU A 142 16.28 -10.19 -15.56
N TRP A 143 15.43 -10.75 -16.44
CA TRP A 143 14.56 -9.96 -17.31
C TRP A 143 13.57 -9.09 -16.52
N ARG A 144 12.99 -9.66 -15.45
CA ARG A 144 12.10 -8.91 -14.57
C ARG A 144 12.82 -7.74 -13.89
N LEU A 145 14.02 -7.97 -13.37
CA LEU A 145 14.81 -6.94 -12.71
C LEU A 145 15.29 -5.88 -13.70
N ALA A 146 15.75 -6.28 -14.88
CA ALA A 146 16.13 -5.34 -15.93
C ALA A 146 14.93 -4.43 -16.32
N GLY A 147 13.74 -5.00 -16.45
CA GLY A 147 12.52 -4.24 -16.69
C GLY A 147 12.19 -3.28 -15.53
N ILE A 148 12.35 -3.71 -14.27
CA ILE A 148 12.13 -2.84 -13.12
C ILE A 148 13.15 -1.69 -13.09
N GLU A 149 14.44 -1.98 -13.30
CA GLU A 149 15.48 -0.93 -13.35
C GLU A 149 15.23 0.04 -14.52
N ALA A 150 14.87 -0.48 -15.71
CA ALA A 150 14.51 0.36 -16.84
C ALA A 150 13.30 1.27 -16.52
N ARG A 151 12.24 0.73 -15.91
CA ARG A 151 11.09 1.53 -15.48
C ARG A 151 11.50 2.61 -14.51
N MET A 152 12.22 2.26 -13.45
CA MET A 152 12.50 3.17 -12.33
C MET A 152 13.56 4.23 -12.66
N ARG A 153 14.47 3.95 -13.59
CA ARG A 153 15.58 4.86 -13.94
C ARG A 153 15.39 5.59 -15.26
N LEU A 154 14.89 4.88 -16.29
CA LEU A 154 14.77 5.41 -17.65
C LEU A 154 13.35 5.89 -17.94
N LEU A 155 12.35 5.02 -17.78
CA LEU A 155 10.98 5.33 -18.22
C LEU A 155 10.33 6.39 -17.35
N THR A 156 10.69 6.52 -16.06
CA THR A 156 10.27 7.65 -15.21
C THR A 156 10.71 8.99 -15.78
N ARG A 157 11.96 9.08 -16.25
CA ARG A 157 12.47 10.29 -16.90
C ARG A 157 11.84 10.51 -18.28
N MET A 158 11.63 9.44 -19.03
CA MET A 158 10.93 9.51 -20.31
C MET A 158 9.47 9.97 -20.15
N ALA A 159 8.76 9.50 -19.16
CA ALA A 159 7.39 9.93 -18.89
C ALA A 159 7.32 11.42 -18.47
N GLY A 160 8.35 11.93 -17.83
CA GLY A 160 8.42 13.32 -17.39
C GLY A 160 7.51 13.67 -16.22
N ASN A 161 6.57 12.78 -15.83
CA ASN A 161 5.63 12.97 -14.72
C ASN A 161 5.57 11.70 -13.87
N VAL A 162 5.84 11.81 -12.58
CA VAL A 162 5.91 10.64 -11.67
C VAL A 162 5.21 10.91 -10.34
N ILE A 163 4.35 10.00 -9.95
CA ILE A 163 3.81 9.93 -8.60
C ILE A 163 4.71 8.99 -7.78
N CYS A 164 5.30 9.52 -6.73
CA CYS A 164 6.17 8.80 -5.80
C CYS A 164 5.39 8.44 -4.53
N ALA A 165 5.64 7.27 -3.95
CA ALA A 165 5.08 6.93 -2.64
C ALA A 165 5.95 7.46 -1.48
N SER A 166 7.19 7.91 -1.75
CA SER A 166 8.13 8.38 -0.75
C SER A 166 9.05 9.50 -1.27
N THR A 167 9.50 10.34 -0.35
CA THR A 167 10.52 11.35 -0.63
C THR A 167 11.88 10.72 -0.96
N TRP A 168 12.13 9.49 -0.44
CA TRP A 168 13.34 8.74 -0.77
C TRP A 168 13.46 8.46 -2.27
N PHE A 169 12.35 8.15 -2.93
CA PHE A 169 12.34 7.92 -4.37
C PHE A 169 12.32 9.24 -5.15
N GLU A 170 11.51 10.21 -4.72
CA GLU A 170 11.44 11.53 -5.34
C GLU A 170 12.82 12.18 -5.51
N LYS A 171 13.65 12.17 -4.46
CA LYS A 171 15.02 12.72 -4.48
C LYS A 171 15.93 12.12 -5.55
N ARG A 172 15.55 11.02 -6.19
CA ARG A 172 16.29 10.35 -7.27
C ARG A 172 15.83 10.71 -8.67
N LEU A 173 14.81 11.57 -8.76
CA LEU A 173 14.14 11.95 -10.02
C LEU A 173 14.36 13.45 -10.33
N GLU A 174 15.62 13.89 -10.34
CA GLU A 174 15.95 15.26 -10.71
C GLU A 174 15.46 15.61 -12.12
N GLY A 175 14.90 16.81 -12.29
CA GLY A 175 14.39 17.31 -13.58
C GLY A 175 13.04 16.74 -14.03
N VAL A 176 12.45 15.81 -13.25
CA VAL A 176 11.14 15.20 -13.51
C VAL A 176 10.07 15.95 -12.73
N ASN A 177 8.89 16.16 -13.31
CA ASN A 177 7.74 16.65 -12.56
C ASN A 177 7.26 15.54 -11.61
N THR A 178 7.46 15.74 -10.31
CA THR A 178 7.15 14.75 -9.28
C THR A 178 6.14 15.28 -8.27
N VAL A 179 5.45 14.34 -7.62
CA VAL A 179 4.67 14.55 -6.40
C VAL A 179 4.81 13.34 -5.49
N VAL A 180 4.97 13.57 -4.19
CA VAL A 180 4.93 12.51 -3.19
C VAL A 180 3.51 12.36 -2.69
N LEU A 181 2.87 11.24 -3.04
CA LEU A 181 1.54 10.85 -2.57
C LEU A 181 1.68 9.44 -1.96
N PRO A 182 1.88 9.31 -0.64
CA PRO A 182 2.05 8.00 -0.01
C PRO A 182 0.79 7.14 -0.17
N PHE A 183 -0.30 7.60 0.37
CA PHE A 183 -1.69 7.15 0.15
C PHE A 183 -2.60 8.32 0.49
N ALA A 184 -3.67 8.47 -0.25
CA ALA A 184 -4.74 9.41 0.04
C ALA A 184 -6.03 8.61 0.22
N LEU A 185 -6.74 8.83 1.31
CA LEU A 185 -7.96 8.12 1.66
C LEU A 185 -9.10 9.12 1.82
N ASP A 186 -10.25 8.78 1.29
CA ASP A 186 -11.48 9.53 1.58
C ASP A 186 -11.99 9.10 2.96
N THR A 187 -11.58 9.83 3.99
CA THR A 187 -11.88 9.49 5.38
C THR A 187 -13.29 9.88 5.83
N SER A 188 -14.10 10.48 4.96
CA SER A 188 -15.53 10.70 5.19
C SER A 188 -16.33 9.38 5.13
N ARG A 189 -15.75 8.33 4.56
CA ARG A 189 -16.38 7.03 4.37
C ARG A 189 -16.44 6.25 5.68
N GLU A 190 -17.52 5.51 5.90
CA GLU A 190 -17.81 4.79 7.14
C GLU A 190 -16.72 3.77 7.52
N GLU A 191 -16.07 3.16 6.57
CA GLU A 191 -14.99 2.20 6.79
C GLU A 191 -13.79 2.79 7.57
N TRP A 192 -13.61 4.13 7.54
CA TRP A 192 -12.56 4.85 8.27
C TRP A 192 -13.02 5.42 9.60
N ARG A 193 -14.25 5.13 10.01
CA ARG A 193 -14.78 5.59 11.29
C ARG A 193 -13.96 5.03 12.44
N ARG A 194 -13.55 5.90 13.37
CA ARG A 194 -12.76 5.54 14.55
C ARG A 194 -13.66 4.98 15.64
N SER A 195 -13.21 3.91 16.32
CA SER A 195 -13.87 3.43 17.53
C SER A 195 -13.67 4.42 18.68
N PRO A 196 -14.59 4.49 19.68
CA PRO A 196 -14.31 5.12 20.94
C PRO A 196 -13.00 4.57 21.53
N CYS A 197 -12.22 5.41 22.20
CA CYS A 197 -11.08 4.93 22.96
C CYS A 197 -11.62 4.26 24.24
N ASP A 198 -11.35 2.97 24.37
CA ASP A 198 -11.67 2.26 25.62
C ASP A 198 -10.57 2.59 26.65
N THR A 199 -10.88 3.55 27.52
CA THR A 199 -9.90 4.18 28.42
C THR A 199 -9.94 3.67 29.85
N GLY A 200 -10.84 2.73 30.19
CA GLY A 200 -11.31 2.58 31.56
C GLY A 200 -10.94 1.31 32.30
N GLN A 201 -10.24 0.33 31.72
CA GLN A 201 -9.98 -0.93 32.44
C GLN A 201 -8.55 -1.42 32.28
N GLU A 202 -7.98 -1.98 33.35
CA GLU A 202 -6.79 -2.84 33.32
C GLU A 202 -7.09 -4.09 32.48
N ARG A 203 -7.00 -3.96 31.16
CA ARG A 203 -7.15 -5.07 30.23
C ARG A 203 -5.83 -5.41 29.57
N VAL A 204 -5.73 -6.64 29.14
CA VAL A 204 -4.60 -7.15 28.38
C VAL A 204 -4.44 -6.32 27.08
N ARG A 205 -3.22 -5.88 26.78
CA ARG A 205 -2.91 -5.12 25.55
C ARG A 205 -3.07 -6.00 24.31
N ARG A 206 -3.77 -5.46 23.30
CA ARG A 206 -4.07 -6.13 22.03
C ARG A 206 -3.23 -5.54 20.92
N PHE A 207 -2.44 -6.42 20.28
CA PHE A 207 -1.60 -6.09 19.13
C PHE A 207 -2.18 -6.71 17.87
N VAL A 208 -1.98 -6.07 16.73
CA VAL A 208 -2.33 -6.64 15.45
C VAL A 208 -1.24 -6.42 14.41
N TYR A 209 -0.91 -7.48 13.69
CA TYR A 209 -0.23 -7.41 12.40
C TYR A 209 -1.28 -7.58 11.31
N SER A 210 -1.41 -6.61 10.40
CA SER A 210 -2.37 -6.66 9.29
C SER A 210 -1.67 -6.56 7.94
N GLY A 211 -1.98 -7.48 7.02
CA GLY A 211 -1.56 -7.48 5.63
C GLY A 211 -0.59 -8.59 5.25
N SER A 212 -0.35 -8.76 3.96
CA SER A 212 0.54 -9.80 3.45
C SER A 212 2.01 -9.50 3.79
N PRO A 213 2.75 -10.45 4.39
CA PRO A 213 4.18 -10.30 4.66
C PRO A 213 5.06 -10.47 3.41
N GLY A 214 4.45 -10.70 2.25
CA GLY A 214 5.15 -11.04 1.00
C GLY A 214 5.47 -12.54 0.89
N LEU A 215 5.76 -12.99 -0.32
CA LEU A 215 6.15 -14.37 -0.57
C LEU A 215 7.46 -14.67 0.18
N GLY A 216 7.49 -15.75 0.98
CA GLY A 216 8.66 -16.10 1.79
C GLY A 216 8.99 -15.08 2.91
N LEU A 217 8.03 -14.26 3.34
CA LEU A 217 8.17 -13.22 4.39
C LEU A 217 9.21 -12.13 4.05
N VAL A 218 9.42 -11.86 2.77
CA VAL A 218 10.48 -10.93 2.33
C VAL A 218 10.14 -9.46 2.56
N LYS A 219 8.83 -9.14 2.62
CA LYS A 219 8.36 -7.75 2.74
C LYS A 219 8.39 -7.27 4.19
N ASP A 220 7.86 -8.09 5.10
CA ASP A 220 7.78 -7.75 6.52
C ASP A 220 8.49 -8.81 7.36
N ARG A 221 9.17 -8.37 8.40
CA ARG A 221 10.00 -9.20 9.30
C ARG A 221 9.13 -9.87 10.38
N MET A 222 8.44 -10.96 10.01
CA MET A 222 7.54 -11.66 10.91
C MET A 222 8.27 -12.44 12.03
N GLN A 223 9.43 -13.02 11.71
CA GLN A 223 10.18 -13.86 12.67
C GLN A 223 10.51 -13.07 13.96
N PRO A 224 11.14 -11.89 13.92
CA PRO A 224 11.41 -11.09 15.11
C PRO A 224 10.16 -10.75 15.93
N ILE A 225 8.98 -10.61 15.30
CA ILE A 225 7.72 -10.36 15.99
C ILE A 225 7.33 -11.59 16.84
N ILE A 226 7.35 -12.78 16.25
CA ILE A 226 7.00 -14.03 16.97
C ILE A 226 8.01 -14.32 18.09
N GLU A 227 9.32 -14.14 17.80
CA GLU A 227 10.39 -14.31 18.78
C GLU A 227 10.24 -13.33 19.95
N ALA A 228 9.92 -12.06 19.67
CA ALA A 228 9.69 -11.03 20.69
C ALA A 228 8.52 -11.39 21.62
N PHE A 229 7.39 -11.81 21.07
CA PHE A 229 6.25 -12.22 21.88
C PHE A 229 6.56 -13.49 22.71
N ALA A 230 7.35 -14.44 22.18
CA ALA A 230 7.78 -15.60 22.95
C ALA A 230 8.68 -15.20 24.14
N ILE A 231 9.58 -14.25 23.96
CA ILE A 231 10.42 -13.70 25.04
C ILE A 231 9.52 -13.03 26.10
N LEU A 232 8.64 -12.14 25.70
CA LEU A 232 7.76 -11.39 26.61
C LEU A 232 6.80 -12.34 27.37
N ARG A 233 6.36 -13.42 26.74
CA ARG A 233 5.54 -14.45 27.41
C ARG A 233 6.32 -15.19 28.48
N LYS A 234 7.60 -15.54 28.22
CA LYS A 234 8.51 -16.13 29.23
C LYS A 234 8.77 -15.20 30.40
N GLU A 235 8.76 -13.89 30.18
CA GLU A 235 8.86 -12.86 31.22
C GLU A 235 7.55 -12.67 32.00
N GLY A 236 6.51 -13.49 31.76
CA GLY A 236 5.22 -13.42 32.44
C GLY A 236 4.31 -12.29 31.96
N ARG A 237 4.63 -11.62 30.83
CA ARG A 237 3.80 -10.53 30.30
C ARG A 237 2.52 -11.07 29.67
N ALA A 238 1.37 -10.46 29.99
CA ALA A 238 0.09 -10.75 29.38
C ALA A 238 -0.16 -9.85 28.17
N PHE A 239 -0.55 -10.44 27.03
CA PHE A 239 -0.91 -9.76 25.78
C PHE A 239 -1.78 -10.67 24.92
N GLU A 240 -2.44 -10.06 23.95
CA GLU A 240 -3.09 -10.71 22.82
C GLU A 240 -2.48 -10.16 21.52
N CYS A 241 -2.19 -11.03 20.57
CA CYS A 241 -1.68 -10.65 19.27
C CYS A 241 -2.45 -11.36 18.16
N THR A 242 -2.99 -10.60 17.23
CA THR A 242 -3.70 -11.12 16.05
C THR A 242 -2.85 -10.90 14.81
N ILE A 243 -2.65 -11.96 14.01
CA ILE A 243 -1.94 -11.92 12.73
C ILE A 243 -2.94 -12.12 11.60
N ILE A 244 -3.05 -11.13 10.73
CA ILE A 244 -3.92 -11.13 9.56
C ILE A 244 -3.06 -11.15 8.29
N GLY A 245 -3.45 -11.97 7.31
CA GLY A 245 -2.84 -12.03 5.96
C GLY A 245 -1.96 -13.22 5.70
N ILE A 246 -1.69 -14.03 6.72
CA ILE A 246 -1.02 -15.31 6.63
C ILE A 246 -1.64 -16.27 7.66
N SER A 247 -1.86 -17.54 7.30
CA SER A 247 -2.29 -18.56 8.24
C SER A 247 -1.12 -19.13 9.05
N ARG A 248 -1.42 -19.82 10.15
CA ARG A 248 -0.43 -20.54 10.96
C ARG A 248 0.37 -21.53 10.11
N ASP A 249 -0.31 -22.32 9.30
CA ASP A 249 0.32 -23.34 8.48
C ASP A 249 1.21 -22.74 7.38
N GLU A 250 0.73 -21.71 6.68
CA GLU A 250 1.54 -20.95 5.70
C GLU A 250 2.80 -20.38 6.36
N TYR A 251 2.69 -19.83 7.57
CA TYR A 251 3.83 -19.30 8.31
C TYR A 251 4.83 -20.41 8.68
N LEU A 252 4.36 -21.52 9.24
CA LEU A 252 5.20 -22.64 9.67
C LEU A 252 5.81 -23.42 8.49
N GLN A 253 5.18 -23.43 7.31
CA GLN A 253 5.81 -23.96 6.09
C GLN A 253 7.05 -23.15 5.70
N ILE A 254 7.06 -21.84 5.95
CA ILE A 254 8.20 -20.96 5.65
C ILE A 254 9.24 -20.98 6.76
N VAL A 255 8.81 -21.07 8.03
CA VAL A 255 9.66 -21.01 9.22
C VAL A 255 9.36 -22.19 10.16
N PRO A 256 9.68 -23.45 9.78
CA PRO A 256 9.34 -24.64 10.57
C PRO A 256 9.93 -24.62 12.00
N ARG A 257 11.11 -24.01 12.15
CA ARG A 257 11.79 -23.89 13.45
C ARG A 257 11.00 -23.10 14.50
N HIS A 258 9.98 -22.32 14.09
CA HIS A 258 9.13 -21.54 15.01
C HIS A 258 7.93 -22.32 15.54
N ALA A 259 7.74 -23.60 15.16
CA ALA A 259 6.63 -24.41 15.67
C ALA A 259 6.55 -24.41 17.20
N PRO A 260 7.64 -24.67 17.97
CA PRO A 260 7.57 -24.62 19.42
C PRO A 260 7.22 -23.25 20.00
N LEU A 261 7.66 -22.15 19.35
CA LEU A 261 7.34 -20.80 19.79
C LEU A 261 5.87 -20.47 19.56
N VAL A 262 5.33 -20.85 18.39
CA VAL A 262 3.93 -20.65 18.04
C VAL A 262 3.02 -21.45 18.96
N ASP A 263 3.39 -22.69 19.30
CA ASP A 263 2.65 -23.54 20.24
C ASP A 263 2.67 -22.95 21.66
N GLN A 264 3.81 -22.45 22.12
CA GLN A 264 3.94 -21.75 23.40
C GLN A 264 3.02 -20.51 23.47
N LEU A 265 2.78 -19.86 22.35
CA LEU A 265 1.97 -18.64 22.23
C LEU A 265 0.49 -18.92 21.93
N SER A 266 0.04 -20.16 21.84
CA SER A 266 -1.29 -20.58 21.37
C SER A 266 -2.47 -19.87 22.04
N HIS A 267 -2.33 -19.48 23.32
CA HIS A 267 -3.36 -18.75 24.08
C HIS A 267 -3.30 -17.20 23.90
N SER A 268 -2.24 -16.69 23.30
CA SER A 268 -2.01 -15.23 23.17
C SER A 268 -1.78 -14.78 21.74
N LEU A 269 -1.58 -15.71 20.80
CA LEU A 269 -1.29 -15.43 19.40
C LEU A 269 -2.28 -16.15 18.49
N THR A 270 -3.04 -15.39 17.71
CA THR A 270 -4.04 -15.91 16.79
C THR A 270 -3.66 -15.57 15.35
N PHE A 271 -3.61 -16.59 14.48
CA PHE A 271 -3.46 -16.42 13.03
C PHE A 271 -4.83 -16.54 12.38
N LEU A 272 -5.30 -15.48 11.72
CA LEU A 272 -6.59 -15.48 11.03
C LEU A 272 -6.48 -15.81 9.54
N GLY A 273 -5.26 -15.92 9.00
CA GLY A 273 -5.11 -16.03 7.56
C GLY A 273 -5.59 -14.79 6.83
N ARG A 274 -6.06 -14.96 5.60
CA ARG A 274 -6.59 -13.86 4.77
C ARG A 274 -8.04 -13.60 5.12
N VAL A 275 -8.35 -12.35 5.44
CA VAL A 275 -9.71 -11.86 5.68
C VAL A 275 -10.06 -10.76 4.66
N THR A 276 -11.32 -10.37 4.60
CA THR A 276 -11.75 -9.21 3.78
C THR A 276 -11.15 -7.92 4.33
N HIS A 277 -10.99 -6.91 3.48
CA HIS A 277 -10.44 -5.61 3.89
C HIS A 277 -11.26 -4.96 5.01
N CYS A 278 -12.60 -4.98 4.89
CA CYS A 278 -13.49 -4.47 5.94
C CYS A 278 -13.27 -5.17 7.28
N ARG A 279 -13.14 -6.51 7.28
CA ARG A 279 -12.88 -7.28 8.51
C ARG A 279 -11.51 -6.96 9.09
N SER A 280 -10.51 -6.75 8.24
CA SER A 280 -9.18 -6.32 8.67
C SER A 280 -9.22 -4.96 9.38
N LEU A 281 -9.89 -3.97 8.78
CA LEU A 281 -10.05 -2.63 9.38
C LEU A 281 -10.82 -2.68 10.72
N GLU A 282 -11.84 -3.53 10.81
CA GLU A 282 -12.59 -3.74 12.05
C GLU A 282 -11.70 -4.27 13.17
N ILE A 283 -10.85 -5.27 12.89
CA ILE A 283 -9.93 -5.83 13.87
C ILE A 283 -8.88 -4.79 14.26
N VAL A 284 -8.28 -4.09 13.28
CA VAL A 284 -7.30 -3.02 13.52
C VAL A 284 -7.90 -1.94 14.43
N ARG A 285 -9.12 -1.49 14.14
CA ARG A 285 -9.83 -0.46 14.90
C ARG A 285 -10.00 -0.79 16.38
N ASN A 286 -10.09 -2.09 16.71
CA ASN A 286 -10.33 -2.59 18.05
C ASN A 286 -9.07 -3.06 18.79
N CYS A 287 -7.87 -2.88 18.20
CA CYS A 287 -6.59 -3.16 18.83
C CYS A 287 -5.95 -1.90 19.45
N ASP A 288 -4.99 -2.12 20.33
CA ASP A 288 -4.25 -1.05 20.98
C ASP A 288 -3.07 -0.59 20.15
N PHE A 289 -2.41 -1.53 19.47
CA PHE A 289 -1.25 -1.26 18.63
C PHE A 289 -1.28 -2.06 17.33
N VAL A 290 -0.97 -1.39 16.23
CA VAL A 290 -0.56 -2.07 15.00
C VAL A 290 0.94 -2.26 15.02
N ILE A 291 1.40 -3.47 14.70
CA ILE A 291 2.83 -3.81 14.70
C ILE A 291 3.27 -4.31 13.33
N PHE A 292 4.38 -3.82 12.83
CA PHE A 292 5.08 -4.38 11.67
C PHE A 292 6.50 -3.86 11.59
N PHE A 293 7.41 -4.67 11.06
CA PHE A 293 8.82 -4.27 10.91
C PHE A 293 9.32 -4.65 9.52
N ARG A 294 10.15 -3.80 8.95
CA ARG A 294 10.69 -3.96 7.60
C ARG A 294 12.20 -3.82 7.60
N LYS A 295 12.86 -4.57 6.71
CA LYS A 295 14.26 -4.31 6.43
C LYS A 295 14.36 -2.92 5.78
N PRO A 296 15.28 -2.04 6.24
CA PRO A 296 15.47 -0.71 5.65
C PRO A 296 16.26 -0.83 4.34
N ASP A 297 15.63 -1.41 3.32
CA ASP A 297 16.21 -1.60 2.00
C ASP A 297 15.51 -0.71 0.94
N ARG A 298 15.95 -0.85 -0.29
CA ARG A 298 15.41 -0.10 -1.43
C ARG A 298 13.91 -0.33 -1.63
N VAL A 299 13.43 -1.56 -1.42
CA VAL A 299 12.02 -1.91 -1.58
C VAL A 299 11.17 -1.18 -0.56
N ALA A 300 11.55 -1.27 0.72
CA ALA A 300 10.83 -0.63 1.80
C ALA A 300 10.86 0.91 1.71
N ASN A 301 12.00 1.48 1.24
CA ASN A 301 12.17 2.93 1.16
C ASN A 301 11.52 3.57 -0.07
N THR A 302 11.33 2.84 -1.18
CA THR A 302 10.63 3.35 -2.37
C THR A 302 9.14 3.46 -2.14
N GLY A 303 8.55 2.45 -1.48
CA GLY A 303 7.13 2.38 -1.19
C GLY A 303 6.75 3.05 0.13
N PHE A 304 5.47 2.99 0.45
CA PHE A 304 4.94 3.35 1.76
C PHE A 304 4.04 2.24 2.30
N ALA A 305 4.06 1.99 3.61
CA ALA A 305 3.31 0.89 4.20
C ALA A 305 1.82 1.19 4.28
N THR A 306 0.97 0.52 3.50
CA THR A 306 -0.50 0.70 3.54
C THR A 306 -1.05 0.47 4.95
N LYS A 307 -0.55 -0.54 5.67
CA LYS A 307 -0.94 -0.83 7.07
C LYS A 307 -0.63 0.33 8.04
N PHE A 308 0.42 1.11 7.76
CA PHE A 308 0.69 2.35 8.49
C PHE A 308 -0.39 3.39 8.24
N VAL A 309 -0.75 3.58 6.97
CA VAL A 309 -1.77 4.55 6.57
C VAL A 309 -3.13 4.19 7.17
N GLU A 310 -3.51 2.92 7.10
CA GLU A 310 -4.77 2.41 7.67
C GLU A 310 -4.82 2.60 9.19
N ALA A 311 -3.76 2.18 9.90
CA ALA A 311 -3.67 2.36 11.35
C ALA A 311 -3.72 3.84 11.77
N ALA A 312 -2.93 4.70 11.14
CA ALA A 312 -2.90 6.13 11.42
C ALA A 312 -4.26 6.80 11.13
N THR A 313 -4.95 6.39 10.06
CA THR A 313 -6.29 6.90 9.73
C THR A 313 -7.32 6.48 10.77
N LEU A 314 -7.27 5.23 11.22
CA LEU A 314 -8.13 4.72 12.31
C LEU A 314 -7.74 5.28 13.67
N GLY A 315 -6.60 5.96 13.78
CA GLY A 315 -6.10 6.54 15.02
C GLY A 315 -5.61 5.51 16.02
N VAL A 316 -5.06 4.40 15.51
CA VAL A 316 -4.43 3.33 16.30
C VAL A 316 -2.93 3.56 16.34
N PRO A 317 -2.31 3.64 17.53
CA PRO A 317 -0.87 3.77 17.70
C PRO A 317 -0.11 2.64 16.99
N ILE A 318 1.10 2.95 16.51
CA ILE A 318 1.87 2.02 15.67
C ILE A 318 3.21 1.74 16.33
N ILE A 319 3.64 0.46 16.33
CA ILE A 319 4.98 0.04 16.73
C ILE A 319 5.69 -0.51 15.48
N THR A 320 6.72 0.18 15.03
CA THR A 320 7.43 -0.17 13.80
C THR A 320 8.87 0.34 13.83
N ASN A 321 9.65 0.13 12.78
CA ASN A 321 10.93 0.77 12.56
C ASN A 321 10.88 1.80 11.44
N SER A 322 11.81 2.74 11.42
CA SER A 322 11.86 3.78 10.41
C SER A 322 12.27 3.20 9.06
N THR A 323 11.34 3.24 8.09
CA THR A 323 11.58 2.96 6.66
C THR A 323 10.75 3.94 5.84
N SER A 324 11.18 4.26 4.62
CA SER A 324 10.48 5.26 3.79
C SER A 324 10.34 6.60 4.54
N ASP A 325 9.17 7.18 4.50
CA ASP A 325 8.84 8.45 5.15
C ASP A 325 8.13 8.26 6.51
N ILE A 326 8.17 7.07 7.13
CA ILE A 326 7.47 6.79 8.40
C ILE A 326 7.85 7.81 9.48
N GLY A 327 9.12 8.16 9.61
CA GLY A 327 9.61 9.14 10.59
C GLY A 327 9.04 10.57 10.41
N ARG A 328 8.35 10.88 9.31
CA ARG A 328 7.63 12.15 9.13
C ARG A 328 6.24 12.16 9.76
N TYR A 329 5.71 10.98 10.07
CA TYR A 329 4.34 10.77 10.54
C TYR A 329 4.27 10.12 11.93
N LEU A 330 5.30 9.35 12.29
CA LEU A 330 5.42 8.69 13.59
C LEU A 330 6.50 9.38 14.42
N GLU A 331 6.08 9.93 15.54
CA GLU A 331 6.93 10.52 16.57
C GLU A 331 7.02 9.55 17.75
N ASP A 332 8.24 9.09 18.06
CA ASP A 332 8.50 8.05 19.06
C ASP A 332 8.03 8.47 20.45
N GLY A 333 7.25 7.61 21.10
CA GLY A 333 6.65 7.85 22.42
C GLY A 333 5.45 8.78 22.40
N VAL A 334 5.11 9.44 21.28
CA VAL A 334 4.00 10.40 21.18
C VAL A 334 2.76 9.77 20.55
N ASN A 335 2.88 9.23 19.34
CA ASN A 335 1.75 8.60 18.63
C ASN A 335 2.02 7.14 18.25
N GLY A 336 3.05 6.54 18.86
CA GLY A 336 3.48 5.17 18.69
C GLY A 336 4.92 4.98 19.14
N PHE A 337 5.54 3.86 18.75
CA PHE A 337 6.94 3.57 19.10
C PHE A 337 7.76 3.21 17.87
N LEU A 338 8.98 3.77 17.79
CA LEU A 338 9.99 3.42 16.80
C LEU A 338 11.03 2.48 17.42
N ALA A 339 11.24 1.34 16.78
CA ALA A 339 12.39 0.50 17.05
C ALA A 339 13.60 0.98 16.23
N ASP A 340 14.79 0.85 16.78
CA ASP A 340 16.05 1.19 16.08
C ASP A 340 16.31 0.29 14.87
N GLY A 341 15.65 -0.87 14.82
CA GLY A 341 15.75 -1.81 13.70
C GLY A 341 14.81 -3.01 13.82
N PRO A 342 14.82 -3.90 12.82
CA PRO A 342 13.88 -5.01 12.75
C PRO A 342 14.45 -6.34 13.32
N ASN A 343 15.47 -6.33 14.17
CA ASN A 343 15.96 -7.54 14.85
C ASN A 343 15.16 -7.85 16.11
N THR A 344 15.23 -9.08 16.60
CA THR A 344 14.42 -9.57 17.72
C THR A 344 14.60 -8.72 18.98
N HIS A 345 15.83 -8.34 19.33
CA HIS A 345 16.10 -7.55 20.53
C HIS A 345 15.42 -6.16 20.45
N GLN A 346 15.58 -5.45 19.34
CA GLN A 346 15.00 -4.11 19.11
C GLN A 346 13.46 -4.17 19.02
N VAL A 347 12.92 -5.20 18.36
CA VAL A 347 11.47 -5.45 18.28
C VAL A 347 10.90 -5.74 19.66
N THR A 348 11.57 -6.60 20.46
CA THR A 348 11.15 -6.89 21.84
C THR A 348 11.13 -5.65 22.71
N ALA A 349 12.16 -4.83 22.63
CA ALA A 349 12.22 -3.56 23.38
C ALA A 349 11.08 -2.61 23.03
N ALA A 350 10.76 -2.47 21.73
CA ALA A 350 9.66 -1.60 21.28
C ALA A 350 8.28 -2.13 21.71
N ILE A 351 8.02 -3.44 21.61
CA ILE A 351 6.76 -4.04 22.05
C ILE A 351 6.62 -3.94 23.57
N ARG A 352 7.71 -4.15 24.32
CA ARG A 352 7.74 -4.01 25.79
C ARG A 352 7.30 -2.59 26.22
N ARG A 353 7.77 -1.55 25.57
CA ARG A 353 7.33 -0.17 25.82
C ARG A 353 5.82 -0.02 25.66
N GLY A 354 5.21 -0.66 24.67
CA GLY A 354 3.75 -0.67 24.48
C GLY A 354 3.01 -1.43 25.56
N LEU A 355 3.58 -2.54 26.07
CA LEU A 355 3.01 -3.32 27.16
C LEU A 355 3.08 -2.60 28.51
N GLU A 356 4.19 -1.90 28.77
CA GLU A 356 4.47 -1.22 30.04
C GLU A 356 3.90 0.19 30.11
N LEU A 357 3.28 0.68 29.02
CA LEU A 357 2.70 2.01 28.97
C LEU A 357 1.55 2.14 29.96
N ALA A 358 1.65 3.10 30.88
CA ALA A 358 0.61 3.38 31.86
C ALA A 358 -0.73 3.75 31.17
N PRO A 359 -1.89 3.48 31.77
CA PRO A 359 -3.19 3.76 31.17
C PRO A 359 -3.34 5.20 30.67
N ASP A 360 -2.96 6.19 31.47
CA ASP A 360 -3.07 7.60 31.11
C ASP A 360 -2.14 7.99 29.96
N ASP A 361 -0.92 7.42 29.92
CA ASP A 361 0.03 7.61 28.81
C ASP A 361 -0.48 7.00 27.51
N PHE A 362 -1.14 5.85 27.61
CA PHE A 362 -1.78 5.21 26.46
C PHE A 362 -2.91 6.10 25.91
N VAL A 363 -3.76 6.66 26.77
CA VAL A 363 -4.82 7.60 26.37
C VAL A 363 -4.23 8.82 25.68
N ARG A 364 -3.13 9.38 26.21
CA ARG A 364 -2.41 10.50 25.57
C ARG A 364 -1.87 10.10 24.20
N MET A 365 -1.28 8.92 24.06
CA MET A 365 -0.76 8.39 22.81
C MET A 365 -1.86 8.19 21.76
N VAL A 366 -2.99 7.59 22.13
CA VAL A 366 -4.16 7.44 21.25
C VAL A 366 -4.70 8.80 20.83
N SER A 367 -4.79 9.75 21.75
CA SER A 367 -5.22 11.12 21.45
C SER A 367 -4.29 11.80 20.46
N ALA A 368 -2.98 11.64 20.62
CA ALA A 368 -1.98 12.16 19.68
C ALA A 368 -2.08 11.49 18.30
N ALA A 369 -2.25 10.15 18.24
CA ALA A 369 -2.45 9.40 16.99
C ALA A 369 -3.72 9.85 16.25
N ARG A 370 -4.74 10.30 16.96
CA ARG A 370 -6.03 10.78 16.42
C ARG A 370 -6.05 12.26 16.05
N LYS A 371 -5.11 13.06 16.55
CA LYS A 371 -5.13 14.52 16.42
C LYS A 371 -5.09 15.00 14.97
N ARG A 372 -4.42 14.28 14.08
CA ARG A 372 -4.27 14.63 12.66
C ARG A 372 -4.70 13.47 11.77
N ASN A 373 -5.51 13.78 10.76
CA ASN A 373 -5.82 12.83 9.71
C ASN A 373 -4.87 13.07 8.51
N LEU A 374 -3.63 12.61 8.66
CA LEU A 374 -2.53 12.93 7.75
C LEU A 374 -2.67 12.32 6.35
N PHE A 375 -3.55 11.31 6.21
CA PHE A 375 -3.77 10.60 4.96
C PHE A 375 -5.12 10.90 4.30
N ASP A 376 -5.87 11.86 4.85
CA ASP A 376 -7.10 12.33 4.22
C ASP A 376 -6.81 13.03 2.89
N ILE A 377 -7.65 12.78 1.88
CA ILE A 377 -7.52 13.37 0.54
C ILE A 377 -7.44 14.90 0.58
N CYS A 378 -8.07 15.55 1.56
CA CYS A 378 -8.02 17.00 1.71
C CYS A 378 -6.59 17.52 1.91
N MET A 379 -5.75 16.77 2.62
CA MET A 379 -4.36 17.13 2.90
C MET A 379 -3.50 17.12 1.63
N TRP A 380 -3.88 16.31 0.66
CA TRP A 380 -3.11 16.07 -0.56
C TRP A 380 -3.64 16.82 -1.78
N THR A 381 -4.77 17.52 -1.67
CA THR A 381 -5.41 18.24 -2.79
C THR A 381 -4.49 19.31 -3.39
N LYS A 382 -3.85 20.13 -2.55
CA LYS A 382 -2.92 21.18 -3.05
C LYS A 382 -1.69 20.60 -3.76
N PRO A 383 -0.95 19.64 -3.17
CA PRO A 383 0.17 18.97 -3.86
C PRO A 383 -0.25 18.31 -5.18
N ALA A 384 -1.38 17.59 -5.18
CA ALA A 384 -1.91 16.94 -6.38
C ALA A 384 -2.29 17.94 -7.47
N ALA A 385 -3.03 18.99 -7.14
CA ALA A 385 -3.42 20.05 -8.09
C ALA A 385 -2.20 20.75 -8.70
N SER A 386 -1.19 21.07 -7.88
CA SER A 386 0.08 21.64 -8.36
C SER A 386 0.80 20.71 -9.33
N PHE A 387 0.88 19.42 -9.02
CA PHE A 387 1.46 18.41 -9.91
C PHE A 387 0.70 18.31 -11.24
N LEU A 388 -0.64 18.19 -11.17
CA LEU A 388 -1.50 18.07 -12.34
C LEU A 388 -1.46 19.32 -13.24
N GLY A 389 -1.26 20.50 -12.66
CA GLY A 389 -1.08 21.75 -13.41
C GLY A 389 0.25 21.83 -14.17
N ARG A 390 1.26 21.06 -13.77
CA ARG A 390 2.60 21.02 -14.40
C ARG A 390 2.84 19.79 -15.27
N LEU A 391 1.81 19.02 -15.60
CA LEU A 391 1.96 17.83 -16.45
C LEU A 391 2.53 18.17 -17.82
N ARG A 392 3.48 17.34 -18.26
CA ARG A 392 4.18 17.44 -19.55
C ARG A 392 3.77 16.27 -20.45
N VAL A 393 3.70 16.52 -21.76
CA VAL A 393 3.45 15.48 -22.79
C VAL A 393 4.75 14.78 -23.17
#